data_dacdf3e0486c014ed7a127f3bc3f2cbd
#
_entry.id   dacdf3e0486c014ed7a127f3bc3f2cbd
#
_cell.length_a   1.000
_cell.length_b   1.000
_cell.length_c   1.000
_cell.angle_alpha   90.00
_cell.angle_beta   90.00
_cell.angle_gamma   90.00
#
_symmetry.space_group_name_H-M   'P 1'
#
loop_
_entity.id
_entity.type
_entity.pdbx_description
1 polymer ?
#
loop_
_entity_poly.entity_id
_entity_poly.type
_entity_poly.pdbx_seq_one_letter_code
_entity_poly.pdbx_strand_id
1 'polypeptide(L)'
;DLGRIGDEVLDPPERVELVADDLDVETVSEIFIRINSKGVPLSSADFAMSKIATYGDQGRNLRKLIDYFCHLAVAPHAYDDIKENDREFADTPYLGKIAWLKDEAEDLYDPAYSDIIRVAGLVGFSRGKAASIVSELSGRDPETRKVDESRIPLAYQRLEDALLQIVSNYHFDNYLMLIKSAGFITPGMVNSKNALNFGYALYLRLRADKGLAEGERKRIVKRWFVMSMLTGRHSGSFESTWEQDIRRIGEVGAANYLKQIEESELSDAFWAVALPAALETTSTVSPYFQTFLAAQVARGARGFLSKAITVAAMTQQSGDIHHIVPKDYLKNHGYPDRGDYNQVANYALTETAINISISNKPPAQYMSDVLNQINTGRLSLGEIVDADDLAANLAENAVPTNVAEVTAGSYREFLAERRKLMAAVIRDYYQQL
;
A
#
# COMPACT_ATOMS: atom_id res chain seq x y z
N ASP A 1 -43.24 22.74 29.32
CA ASP A 1 -43.47 23.83 28.34
C ASP A 1 -42.16 24.16 27.66
N LEU A 2 -41.91 23.45 26.61
CA LEU A 2 -40.79 23.74 25.72
C LEU A 2 -41.34 24.63 24.59
N GLY A 3 -40.99 25.93 24.69
CA GLY A 3 -41.32 26.93 23.70
C GLY A 3 -40.74 26.57 22.34
N ARG A 4 -41.59 26.54 21.31
CA ARG A 4 -41.26 26.47 19.92
C ARG A 4 -40.32 27.61 19.57
N ILE A 5 -39.06 27.32 19.26
CA ILE A 5 -38.17 28.16 18.47
C ILE A 5 -38.55 27.90 17.02
N GLY A 6 -39.00 28.90 16.31
CA GLY A 6 -39.44 28.81 14.93
C GLY A 6 -38.31 28.33 14.00
N ASP A 7 -38.62 27.31 13.23
CA ASP A 7 -37.84 26.84 12.11
C ASP A 7 -37.93 27.86 10.94
N GLU A 8 -37.14 28.91 10.98
CA GLU A 8 -36.68 29.55 9.75
C GLU A 8 -35.38 28.84 9.34
N VAL A 9 -35.54 27.73 8.66
CA VAL A 9 -34.44 27.09 7.93
C VAL A 9 -34.17 27.96 6.70
N LEU A 10 -33.18 28.84 6.79
CA LEU A 10 -32.65 29.54 5.59
C LEU A 10 -32.27 28.53 4.52
N ASP A 11 -32.65 28.81 3.29
CA ASP A 11 -32.41 27.98 2.12
C ASP A 11 -30.89 27.71 1.96
N PRO A 12 -30.42 26.45 1.78
CA PRO A 12 -29.02 26.13 1.65
C PRO A 12 -28.21 26.95 0.66
N PRO A 13 -28.75 27.39 -0.50
CA PRO A 13 -28.05 28.28 -1.43
C PRO A 13 -27.76 29.67 -0.85
N GLU A 14 -28.68 30.28 -0.10
CA GLU A 14 -28.49 31.62 0.48
C GLU A 14 -27.41 31.62 1.59
N ARG A 15 -27.27 30.52 2.33
CA ARG A 15 -26.20 30.38 3.34
C ARG A 15 -24.80 30.26 2.73
N VAL A 16 -24.69 29.71 1.54
CA VAL A 16 -23.41 29.57 0.83
C VAL A 16 -22.97 30.93 0.22
N GLU A 17 -23.90 31.71 -0.31
CA GLU A 17 -23.59 33.04 -0.84
C GLU A 17 -23.16 34.06 0.23
N LEU A 18 -23.77 34.01 1.42
CA LEU A 18 -23.41 34.90 2.53
C LEU A 18 -22.03 34.63 3.16
N VAL A 19 -21.46 33.46 2.91
CA VAL A 19 -20.16 33.08 3.45
C VAL A 19 -19.02 33.30 2.44
N ALA A 20 -19.36 33.53 1.14
CA ALA A 20 -18.37 33.50 0.05
C ALA A 20 -17.61 34.80 -0.15
N ASP A 21 -18.13 35.95 0.28
CA ASP A 21 -17.59 37.24 -0.16
C ASP A 21 -16.36 37.75 0.62
N ASP A 22 -16.13 37.34 1.88
CA ASP A 22 -15.06 37.90 2.72
C ASP A 22 -14.11 36.89 3.36
N LEU A 23 -14.32 35.58 3.20
CA LEU A 23 -13.55 34.56 3.89
C LEU A 23 -12.58 33.82 2.98
N ASP A 24 -11.37 33.52 3.49
CA ASP A 24 -10.45 32.68 2.75
C ASP A 24 -10.96 31.22 2.64
N VAL A 25 -10.51 30.53 1.60
CA VAL A 25 -10.95 29.16 1.26
C VAL A 25 -10.75 28.17 2.41
N GLU A 26 -9.74 28.41 3.25
CA GLU A 26 -9.44 27.58 4.41
C GLU A 26 -10.49 27.78 5.51
N THR A 27 -10.87 29.02 5.77
CA THR A 27 -11.93 29.40 6.69
C THR A 27 -13.31 28.95 6.20
N VAL A 28 -13.60 29.08 4.89
CA VAL A 28 -14.85 28.58 4.29
C VAL A 28 -14.92 27.05 4.42
N SER A 29 -13.80 26.34 4.19
CA SER A 29 -13.73 24.90 4.37
C SER A 29 -13.97 24.49 5.84
N GLU A 30 -13.39 25.20 6.82
CA GLU A 30 -13.63 24.93 8.25
C GLU A 30 -15.08 25.23 8.64
N ILE A 31 -15.67 26.30 8.15
CA ILE A 31 -17.07 26.66 8.41
C ILE A 31 -18.00 25.61 7.79
N PHE A 32 -17.74 25.18 6.56
CA PHE A 32 -18.53 24.16 5.87
C PHE A 32 -18.44 22.80 6.61
N ILE A 33 -17.27 22.44 7.10
CA ILE A 33 -17.05 21.27 7.96
C ILE A 33 -17.83 21.40 9.27
N ARG A 34 -17.85 22.58 9.90
CA ARG A 34 -18.57 22.81 11.17
C ARG A 34 -20.09 22.84 10.99
N ILE A 35 -20.61 23.40 9.91
CA ILE A 35 -22.05 23.45 9.61
C ILE A 35 -22.59 22.03 9.35
N ASN A 36 -21.80 21.19 8.68
CA ASN A 36 -22.15 19.79 8.43
C ASN A 36 -21.81 18.83 9.58
N SER A 37 -21.30 19.33 10.71
CA SER A 37 -20.92 18.53 11.89
C SER A 37 -22.07 17.79 12.61
N LYS A 38 -23.32 17.97 12.18
CA LYS A 38 -24.46 17.12 12.59
C LYS A 38 -24.67 15.91 11.67
N GLY A 39 -23.88 15.78 10.60
CA GLY A 39 -23.78 14.65 9.69
C GLY A 39 -22.35 14.10 9.65
N VAL A 40 -22.02 13.30 8.64
CA VAL A 40 -20.64 12.84 8.39
C VAL A 40 -19.76 14.06 8.07
N PRO A 41 -18.65 14.32 8.78
CA PRO A 41 -17.78 15.46 8.51
C PRO A 41 -17.25 15.38 7.08
N LEU A 42 -17.44 16.43 6.28
CA LEU A 42 -16.88 16.53 4.95
C LEU A 42 -15.35 16.61 5.03
N SER A 43 -14.68 15.77 4.27
CA SER A 43 -13.22 15.80 4.16
C SER A 43 -12.76 16.89 3.19
N SER A 44 -11.48 17.27 3.25
CA SER A 44 -10.86 18.15 2.26
C SER A 44 -10.99 17.62 0.82
N ALA A 45 -11.10 16.31 0.65
CA ALA A 45 -11.31 15.67 -0.66
C ALA A 45 -12.75 15.88 -1.17
N ASP A 46 -13.76 15.82 -0.27
CA ASP A 46 -15.16 16.13 -0.65
C ASP A 46 -15.30 17.57 -1.11
N PHE A 47 -14.61 18.47 -0.42
CA PHE A 47 -14.58 19.87 -0.82
C PHE A 47 -13.89 20.08 -2.16
N ALA A 48 -12.77 19.37 -2.42
CA ALA A 48 -12.11 19.39 -3.72
C ALA A 48 -13.02 18.86 -4.84
N MET A 49 -13.76 17.77 -4.63
CA MET A 49 -14.74 17.22 -5.57
C MET A 49 -15.85 18.22 -5.86
N SER A 50 -16.35 18.91 -4.84
CA SER A 50 -17.37 19.95 -5.00
C SER A 50 -16.83 21.13 -5.80
N LYS A 51 -15.61 21.59 -5.48
CA LYS A 51 -14.95 22.68 -6.22
C LYS A 51 -14.71 22.33 -7.69
N ILE A 52 -14.24 21.11 -7.97
CA ILE A 52 -14.05 20.65 -9.36
C ILE A 52 -15.35 20.78 -10.15
N ALA A 53 -16.49 20.34 -9.58
CA ALA A 53 -17.77 20.36 -10.25
C ALA A 53 -18.31 21.78 -10.58
N THR A 54 -17.82 22.82 -9.90
CA THR A 54 -18.29 24.21 -10.13
C THR A 54 -17.77 24.83 -11.42
N TYR A 55 -16.80 24.22 -12.11
CA TYR A 55 -16.20 24.77 -13.33
C TYR A 55 -16.92 24.29 -14.60
N GLY A 56 -18.17 24.67 -14.75
CA GLY A 56 -18.97 24.39 -15.94
C GLY A 56 -19.03 22.88 -16.31
N ASP A 57 -19.17 22.61 -17.59
CA ASP A 57 -19.26 21.23 -18.10
C ASP A 57 -17.95 20.45 -17.94
N GLN A 58 -16.82 21.11 -18.17
CA GLN A 58 -15.50 20.50 -17.99
C GLN A 58 -15.34 19.99 -16.56
N GLY A 59 -15.62 20.84 -15.56
CA GLY A 59 -15.47 20.46 -14.17
C GLY A 59 -16.42 19.32 -13.76
N ARG A 60 -17.69 19.37 -14.21
CA ARG A 60 -18.65 18.29 -13.98
C ARG A 60 -18.17 16.97 -14.56
N ASN A 61 -17.62 16.98 -15.77
CA ASN A 61 -17.10 15.77 -16.42
C ASN A 61 -15.82 15.24 -15.75
N LEU A 62 -14.91 16.12 -15.30
CA LEU A 62 -13.73 15.69 -14.54
C LEU A 62 -14.12 15.04 -13.21
N ARG A 63 -15.11 15.57 -12.50
CA ARG A 63 -15.65 14.93 -11.30
C ARG A 63 -16.21 13.55 -11.61
N LYS A 64 -17.06 13.41 -12.64
CA LYS A 64 -17.60 12.12 -13.08
C LYS A 64 -16.50 11.15 -13.49
N LEU A 65 -15.45 11.62 -14.15
CA LEU A 65 -14.28 10.81 -14.51
C LEU A 65 -13.64 10.19 -13.25
N ILE A 66 -13.44 10.96 -12.19
CA ILE A 66 -12.90 10.48 -10.92
C ILE A 66 -13.84 9.46 -10.29
N ASP A 67 -15.13 9.78 -10.15
CA ASP A 67 -16.13 8.94 -9.52
C ASP A 67 -16.27 7.60 -10.28
N TYR A 68 -16.38 7.63 -11.59
CA TYR A 68 -16.56 6.42 -12.40
C TYR A 68 -15.30 5.58 -12.50
N PHE A 69 -14.11 6.20 -12.54
CA PHE A 69 -12.85 5.47 -12.47
C PHE A 69 -12.76 4.65 -11.18
N CYS A 70 -13.01 5.28 -10.05
CA CYS A 70 -12.96 4.61 -8.75
C CYS A 70 -14.08 3.55 -8.61
N HIS A 71 -15.27 3.82 -9.14
CA HIS A 71 -16.37 2.87 -9.09
C HIS A 71 -16.08 1.64 -9.95
N LEU A 72 -15.58 1.82 -11.17
CA LEU A 72 -15.27 0.72 -12.08
C LEU A 72 -14.06 -0.10 -11.63
N ALA A 73 -13.09 0.49 -10.91
CA ALA A 73 -11.99 -0.26 -10.32
C ALA A 73 -12.47 -1.34 -9.35
N VAL A 74 -13.57 -1.09 -8.63
CA VAL A 74 -14.17 -2.04 -7.67
C VAL A 74 -15.31 -2.86 -8.29
N ALA A 75 -16.05 -2.28 -9.25
CA ALA A 75 -17.23 -2.87 -9.86
C ALA A 75 -17.18 -2.77 -11.40
N PRO A 76 -16.30 -3.53 -12.06
CA PRO A 76 -16.13 -3.51 -13.52
C PRO A 76 -17.44 -3.71 -14.31
N HIS A 77 -18.34 -4.53 -13.78
CA HIS A 77 -19.63 -4.85 -14.39
C HIS A 77 -20.58 -3.66 -14.52
N ALA A 78 -20.33 -2.57 -13.78
CA ALA A 78 -21.17 -1.34 -13.84
C ALA A 78 -20.91 -0.48 -15.09
N TYR A 79 -19.95 -0.85 -15.96
CA TYR A 79 -19.57 -0.05 -17.12
C TYR A 79 -20.74 0.22 -18.08
N ASP A 80 -21.49 -0.81 -18.43
CA ASP A 80 -22.61 -0.67 -19.35
C ASP A 80 -23.77 0.12 -18.72
N ASP A 81 -24.01 -0.04 -17.43
CA ASP A 81 -25.02 0.75 -16.68
C ASP A 81 -24.66 2.25 -16.68
N ILE A 82 -23.39 2.59 -16.46
CA ILE A 82 -22.91 3.98 -16.53
C ILE A 82 -23.14 4.55 -17.92
N LYS A 83 -22.78 3.78 -18.96
CA LYS A 83 -22.92 4.18 -20.36
C LYS A 83 -24.39 4.44 -20.76
N GLU A 84 -25.31 3.65 -20.25
CA GLU A 84 -26.74 3.75 -20.56
C GLU A 84 -27.42 4.85 -19.76
N ASN A 85 -27.08 5.01 -18.48
CA ASN A 85 -27.76 5.92 -17.57
C ASN A 85 -27.18 7.34 -17.57
N ASP A 86 -25.89 7.52 -17.91
CA ASP A 86 -25.26 8.84 -18.03
C ASP A 86 -24.74 9.10 -19.46
N ARG A 87 -25.69 9.26 -20.38
CA ARG A 87 -25.38 9.50 -21.81
C ARG A 87 -24.58 10.77 -22.04
N GLU A 88 -24.82 11.81 -21.24
CA GLU A 88 -24.07 13.06 -21.33
C GLU A 88 -22.56 12.82 -21.10
N PHE A 89 -22.20 12.04 -20.10
CA PHE A 89 -20.81 11.65 -19.85
C PHE A 89 -20.32 10.62 -20.89
N ALA A 90 -21.17 9.69 -21.31
CA ALA A 90 -20.82 8.66 -22.28
C ALA A 90 -20.43 9.24 -23.66
N ASP A 91 -21.02 10.38 -24.04
CA ASP A 91 -20.70 11.09 -25.28
C ASP A 91 -19.40 11.91 -25.18
N THR A 92 -18.78 12.00 -23.98
CA THR A 92 -17.46 12.62 -23.80
C THR A 92 -16.32 11.64 -24.13
N PRO A 93 -15.12 12.15 -24.43
CA PRO A 93 -13.96 11.27 -24.61
C PRO A 93 -13.53 10.54 -23.32
N TYR A 94 -14.02 10.95 -22.14
CA TYR A 94 -13.57 10.43 -20.86
C TYR A 94 -14.03 9.01 -20.60
N LEU A 95 -15.26 8.60 -20.97
CA LEU A 95 -15.71 7.23 -20.79
C LEU A 95 -14.80 6.26 -21.54
N GLY A 96 -14.38 6.62 -22.77
CA GLY A 96 -13.45 5.82 -23.55
C GLY A 96 -12.06 5.66 -22.90
N LYS A 97 -11.64 6.64 -22.06
CA LYS A 97 -10.36 6.56 -21.34
C LYS A 97 -10.35 5.55 -20.19
N ILE A 98 -11.53 5.25 -19.62
CA ILE A 98 -11.70 4.29 -18.52
C ILE A 98 -12.40 2.99 -18.94
N ALA A 99 -12.67 2.81 -20.25
CA ALA A 99 -13.36 1.64 -20.77
C ALA A 99 -12.62 0.31 -20.53
N TRP A 100 -11.32 0.36 -20.34
CA TRP A 100 -10.49 -0.80 -20.03
C TRP A 100 -10.82 -1.45 -18.69
N LEU A 101 -11.36 -0.68 -17.73
CA LEU A 101 -11.76 -1.19 -16.42
C LEU A 101 -12.90 -2.21 -16.48
N LYS A 102 -13.71 -2.24 -17.54
CA LYS A 102 -14.79 -3.25 -17.69
C LYS A 102 -14.28 -4.70 -17.70
N ASP A 103 -13.02 -4.89 -18.13
CA ASP A 103 -12.37 -6.19 -18.23
C ASP A 103 -11.30 -6.37 -17.13
N GLU A 104 -11.19 -5.41 -16.17
CA GLU A 104 -10.19 -5.42 -15.12
C GLU A 104 -10.56 -6.44 -14.03
N ALA A 105 -9.57 -7.21 -13.59
CA ALA A 105 -9.69 -8.20 -12.53
C ALA A 105 -8.61 -8.01 -11.43
N GLU A 106 -7.87 -6.91 -11.50
CA GLU A 106 -6.80 -6.60 -10.58
C GLU A 106 -7.33 -5.88 -9.36
N ASP A 107 -7.03 -6.39 -8.17
CA ASP A 107 -7.51 -5.87 -6.89
C ASP A 107 -6.42 -5.32 -5.97
N LEU A 108 -5.15 -5.30 -6.46
CA LEU A 108 -4.02 -4.82 -5.65
C LEU A 108 -4.17 -3.34 -5.25
N TYR A 109 -4.76 -2.52 -6.12
CA TYR A 109 -4.93 -1.10 -5.91
C TYR A 109 -6.28 -0.60 -6.42
N ASP A 110 -7.26 -0.55 -5.51
CA ASP A 110 -8.58 0.03 -5.72
C ASP A 110 -8.63 1.43 -5.08
N PRO A 111 -8.32 2.49 -5.85
CA PRO A 111 -8.29 3.84 -5.30
C PRO A 111 -9.70 4.38 -5.05
N ALA A 112 -9.87 5.07 -3.93
CA ALA A 112 -11.05 5.92 -3.69
C ALA A 112 -10.87 7.29 -4.38
N TYR A 113 -11.96 8.04 -4.58
CA TYR A 113 -11.88 9.39 -5.17
C TYR A 113 -10.93 10.30 -4.39
N SER A 114 -10.86 10.16 -3.07
CA SER A 114 -9.94 10.92 -2.23
C SER A 114 -8.46 10.59 -2.51
N ASP A 115 -8.17 9.37 -2.93
CA ASP A 115 -6.82 8.95 -3.34
C ASP A 115 -6.47 9.58 -4.69
N ILE A 116 -7.39 9.51 -5.66
CA ILE A 116 -7.20 10.08 -6.99
C ILE A 116 -6.99 11.58 -6.94
N ILE A 117 -7.77 12.31 -6.12
CA ILE A 117 -7.58 13.75 -5.92
C ILE A 117 -6.17 14.05 -5.40
N ARG A 118 -5.71 13.32 -4.38
CA ARG A 118 -4.37 13.53 -3.82
C ARG A 118 -3.27 13.20 -4.82
N VAL A 119 -3.41 12.09 -5.55
CA VAL A 119 -2.45 11.73 -6.62
C VAL A 119 -2.44 12.82 -7.69
N ALA A 120 -3.61 13.34 -8.11
CA ALA A 120 -3.71 14.45 -9.06
C ALA A 120 -3.06 15.73 -8.53
N GLY A 121 -3.18 15.99 -7.23
CA GLY A 121 -2.50 17.10 -6.56
C GLY A 121 -0.97 17.00 -6.65
N LEU A 122 -0.43 15.82 -6.38
CA LEU A 122 1.00 15.56 -6.49
C LEU A 122 1.51 15.66 -7.94
N VAL A 123 0.77 15.09 -8.89
CA VAL A 123 1.16 15.04 -10.31
C VAL A 123 1.01 16.40 -10.97
N GLY A 124 -0.16 17.04 -10.86
CA GLY A 124 -0.48 18.27 -11.57
C GLY A 124 0.05 19.54 -10.91
N PHE A 125 0.12 19.56 -9.56
CA PHE A 125 0.38 20.79 -8.82
C PHE A 125 1.58 20.71 -7.88
N SER A 126 2.20 19.56 -7.71
CA SER A 126 3.24 19.33 -6.68
C SER A 126 2.73 19.62 -5.27
N ARG A 127 1.47 19.28 -4.99
CA ARG A 127 0.78 19.49 -3.71
C ARG A 127 0.35 18.19 -3.10
N GLY A 128 0.73 17.96 -1.84
CA GLY A 128 0.35 16.76 -1.09
C GLY A 128 -1.01 16.87 -0.38
N LYS A 129 -1.46 18.10 -0.09
CA LYS A 129 -2.70 18.36 0.64
C LYS A 129 -3.86 18.57 -0.30
N ALA A 130 -4.98 17.87 -0.06
CA ALA A 130 -6.21 18.05 -0.85
C ALA A 130 -6.75 19.50 -0.79
N ALA A 131 -6.63 20.19 0.35
CA ALA A 131 -7.01 21.59 0.49
C ALA A 131 -6.19 22.53 -0.41
N SER A 132 -4.92 22.21 -0.69
CA SER A 132 -4.10 23.02 -1.60
C SER A 132 -4.58 22.94 -3.04
N ILE A 133 -5.19 21.82 -3.45
CA ILE A 133 -5.78 21.68 -4.80
C ILE A 133 -6.95 22.66 -4.98
N VAL A 134 -7.79 22.80 -3.95
CA VAL A 134 -8.89 23.78 -3.97
C VAL A 134 -8.38 25.19 -4.16
N SER A 135 -7.29 25.55 -3.47
CA SER A 135 -6.65 26.86 -3.61
C SER A 135 -6.15 27.09 -5.03
N GLU A 136 -5.47 26.10 -5.65
CA GLU A 136 -5.02 26.18 -7.05
C GLU A 136 -6.20 26.34 -8.02
N LEU A 137 -7.28 25.55 -7.85
CA LEU A 137 -8.49 25.61 -8.69
C LEU A 137 -9.33 26.89 -8.47
N SER A 138 -9.08 27.62 -7.40
CA SER A 138 -9.67 28.93 -7.13
C SER A 138 -8.82 30.10 -7.65
N GLY A 139 -7.73 29.81 -8.38
CA GLY A 139 -6.83 30.82 -8.91
C GLY A 139 -5.98 31.53 -7.85
N ARG A 140 -5.87 30.96 -6.62
CA ARG A 140 -5.06 31.57 -5.57
C ARG A 140 -3.59 31.41 -5.88
N ASP A 141 -2.87 32.51 -5.90
CA ASP A 141 -1.43 32.52 -6.06
C ASP A 141 -0.74 31.97 -4.78
N PRO A 142 0.15 30.96 -4.88
CA PRO A 142 0.78 30.34 -3.71
C PRO A 142 1.66 31.29 -2.90
N GLU A 143 2.27 32.30 -3.55
CA GLU A 143 3.21 33.21 -2.91
C GLU A 143 2.51 34.44 -2.35
N THR A 144 1.69 35.10 -3.17
CA THR A 144 1.02 36.33 -2.79
C THR A 144 -0.30 36.10 -2.07
N ARG A 145 -0.85 34.88 -2.12
CA ARG A 145 -2.17 34.46 -1.61
C ARG A 145 -3.36 35.23 -2.21
N LYS A 146 -3.15 36.07 -3.23
CA LYS A 146 -4.19 36.77 -3.92
C LYS A 146 -4.88 35.87 -4.94
N VAL A 147 -6.16 36.09 -5.16
CA VAL A 147 -6.91 35.38 -6.19
C VAL A 147 -6.67 36.12 -7.53
N ASP A 148 -6.31 35.32 -8.54
CA ASP A 148 -6.17 35.73 -9.93
C ASP A 148 -6.98 34.76 -10.80
N GLU A 149 -8.15 35.18 -11.21
CA GLU A 149 -9.09 34.38 -12.00
C GLU A 149 -8.49 33.91 -13.33
N SER A 150 -7.50 34.63 -13.88
CA SER A 150 -6.84 34.26 -15.14
C SER A 150 -6.05 32.92 -15.01
N ARG A 151 -5.75 32.50 -13.80
CA ARG A 151 -5.05 31.22 -13.49
C ARG A 151 -5.98 30.00 -13.49
N ILE A 152 -7.29 30.21 -13.30
CA ILE A 152 -8.28 29.14 -13.16
C ILE A 152 -8.29 28.20 -14.36
N PRO A 153 -8.39 28.69 -15.63
CA PRO A 153 -8.40 27.79 -16.78
C PRO A 153 -7.15 26.89 -16.87
N LEU A 154 -5.97 27.45 -16.56
CA LEU A 154 -4.72 26.68 -16.55
C LEU A 154 -4.69 25.64 -15.42
N ALA A 155 -5.25 25.96 -14.26
CA ALA A 155 -5.34 25.03 -13.15
C ALA A 155 -6.25 23.84 -13.50
N TYR A 156 -7.40 24.07 -14.13
CA TYR A 156 -8.27 23.00 -14.61
C TYR A 156 -7.65 22.17 -15.74
N GLN A 157 -6.89 22.80 -16.64
CA GLN A 157 -6.13 22.05 -17.66
C GLN A 157 -5.08 21.14 -17.01
N ARG A 158 -4.33 21.62 -16.00
CA ARG A 158 -3.36 20.81 -15.26
C ARG A 158 -4.02 19.64 -14.52
N LEU A 159 -5.21 19.88 -13.94
CA LEU A 159 -5.99 18.82 -13.30
C LEU A 159 -6.40 17.75 -14.31
N GLU A 160 -6.94 18.16 -15.46
CA GLU A 160 -7.34 17.26 -16.54
C GLU A 160 -6.15 16.43 -17.04
N ASP A 161 -5.02 17.08 -17.33
CA ASP A 161 -3.80 16.43 -17.79
C ASP A 161 -3.28 15.38 -16.75
N ALA A 162 -3.37 15.71 -15.47
CA ALA A 162 -3.00 14.78 -14.41
C ALA A 162 -3.98 13.60 -14.33
N LEU A 163 -5.28 13.85 -14.38
CA LEU A 163 -6.30 12.79 -14.34
C LEU A 163 -6.18 11.85 -15.54
N LEU A 164 -5.96 12.37 -16.75
CA LEU A 164 -5.78 11.56 -17.95
C LEU A 164 -4.53 10.66 -17.87
N GLN A 165 -3.49 11.10 -17.17
CA GLN A 165 -2.33 10.24 -16.89
C GLN A 165 -2.70 9.15 -15.85
N ILE A 166 -3.42 9.52 -14.79
CA ILE A 166 -3.80 8.62 -13.70
C ILE A 166 -4.72 7.50 -14.20
N VAL A 167 -5.74 7.83 -15.01
CA VAL A 167 -6.71 6.85 -15.50
C VAL A 167 -6.22 6.06 -16.71
N SER A 168 -5.01 6.29 -17.16
CA SER A 168 -4.44 5.59 -18.31
C SER A 168 -4.15 4.12 -17.95
N ASN A 169 -4.77 3.17 -18.66
CA ASN A 169 -4.49 1.74 -18.54
C ASN A 169 -2.98 1.46 -18.56
N TYR A 170 -2.27 1.99 -19.55
CA TYR A 170 -0.83 1.77 -19.67
C TYR A 170 -0.05 2.21 -18.43
N HIS A 171 -0.41 3.34 -17.81
CA HIS A 171 0.30 3.81 -16.63
C HIS A 171 -0.08 3.03 -15.39
N PHE A 172 -1.35 2.74 -15.22
CA PHE A 172 -1.88 2.02 -14.09
C PHE A 172 -1.30 0.59 -14.03
N ASP A 173 -1.42 -0.17 -15.13
CA ASP A 173 -0.89 -1.53 -15.22
C ASP A 173 0.63 -1.60 -15.01
N ASN A 174 1.38 -0.71 -15.67
CA ASN A 174 2.83 -0.70 -15.48
C ASN A 174 3.24 -0.39 -14.05
N TYR A 175 2.50 0.49 -13.35
CA TYR A 175 2.75 0.74 -11.95
C TYR A 175 2.44 -0.49 -11.10
N LEU A 176 1.30 -1.14 -11.29
CA LEU A 176 0.93 -2.35 -10.56
C LEU A 176 1.91 -3.50 -10.81
N MET A 177 2.31 -3.70 -12.08
CA MET A 177 3.36 -4.68 -12.41
C MET A 177 4.69 -4.37 -11.69
N LEU A 178 5.01 -3.09 -11.52
CA LEU A 178 6.20 -2.67 -10.79
C LEU A 178 6.11 -3.04 -9.31
N ILE A 179 4.98 -2.80 -8.64
CA ILE A 179 4.72 -3.18 -7.24
C ILE A 179 4.73 -4.71 -7.09
N LYS A 180 4.08 -5.43 -8.01
CA LYS A 180 4.13 -6.91 -8.02
C LYS A 180 5.55 -7.44 -8.22
N SER A 181 6.36 -6.80 -9.06
CA SER A 181 7.77 -7.17 -9.25
C SER A 181 8.63 -6.94 -7.99
N ALA A 182 8.18 -6.11 -7.07
CA ALA A 182 8.74 -5.97 -5.73
C ALA A 182 8.23 -7.03 -4.74
N GLY A 183 7.40 -7.98 -5.20
CA GLY A 183 6.90 -9.09 -4.39
C GLY A 183 5.57 -8.85 -3.68
N PHE A 184 4.96 -7.67 -3.79
CA PHE A 184 3.66 -7.37 -3.23
C PHE A 184 2.57 -7.76 -4.24
N ILE A 185 2.09 -9.00 -4.15
CA ILE A 185 1.26 -9.63 -5.20
C ILE A 185 -0.21 -9.77 -4.85
N THR A 186 -0.61 -9.44 -3.62
CA THR A 186 -2.02 -9.44 -3.17
C THR A 186 -2.33 -8.20 -2.34
N PRO A 187 -3.60 -7.76 -2.30
CA PRO A 187 -4.02 -6.59 -1.51
C PRO A 187 -3.66 -6.70 -0.02
N GLY A 188 -3.78 -7.91 0.55
CA GLY A 188 -3.45 -8.19 1.95
C GLY A 188 -1.99 -7.94 2.31
N MET A 189 -1.09 -7.87 1.33
CA MET A 189 0.33 -7.55 1.55
C MET A 189 0.59 -6.04 1.65
N VAL A 190 -0.35 -5.19 1.23
CA VAL A 190 -0.19 -3.74 1.19
C VAL A 190 -1.05 -3.06 2.26
N ASN A 191 -0.45 -2.74 3.41
CA ASN A 191 -1.17 -2.13 4.54
C ASN A 191 -1.24 -0.60 4.47
N SER A 192 -0.50 0.01 3.56
CA SER A 192 -0.46 1.46 3.39
C SER A 192 -0.91 1.86 2.00
N LYS A 193 -2.21 2.14 1.85
CA LYS A 193 -2.74 2.73 0.62
C LYS A 193 -2.04 4.05 0.29
N ASN A 194 -1.63 4.82 1.30
CA ASN A 194 -0.87 6.05 1.11
C ASN A 194 0.51 5.82 0.47
N ALA A 195 1.17 4.69 0.77
CA ALA A 195 2.42 4.33 0.10
C ALA A 195 2.20 4.00 -1.38
N LEU A 196 1.07 3.34 -1.73
CA LEU A 196 0.68 3.12 -3.13
C LEU A 196 0.38 4.45 -3.83
N ASN A 197 -0.43 5.33 -3.22
CA ASN A 197 -0.81 6.61 -3.80
C ASN A 197 0.41 7.48 -4.11
N PHE A 198 1.32 7.63 -3.14
CA PHE A 198 2.56 8.39 -3.36
C PHE A 198 3.47 7.72 -4.39
N GLY A 199 3.61 6.40 -4.33
CA GLY A 199 4.39 5.62 -5.28
C GLY A 199 3.87 5.79 -6.70
N TYR A 200 2.54 5.81 -6.90
CA TYR A 200 1.94 6.04 -8.21
C TYR A 200 2.19 7.47 -8.73
N ALA A 201 2.01 8.48 -7.87
CA ALA A 201 2.34 9.85 -8.22
C ALA A 201 3.84 10.01 -8.59
N LEU A 202 4.73 9.40 -7.81
CA LEU A 202 6.17 9.40 -8.08
C LEU A 202 6.48 8.71 -9.42
N TYR A 203 5.88 7.55 -9.70
CA TYR A 203 6.00 6.85 -10.97
C TYR A 203 5.61 7.73 -12.15
N LEU A 204 4.44 8.39 -12.11
CA LEU A 204 3.97 9.29 -13.16
C LEU A 204 4.91 10.49 -13.36
N ARG A 205 5.37 11.10 -12.29
CA ARG A 205 6.29 12.25 -12.36
C ARG A 205 7.64 11.89 -12.94
N LEU A 206 8.23 10.77 -12.51
CA LEU A 206 9.54 10.32 -13.00
C LEU A 206 9.50 9.93 -14.49
N ARG A 207 8.35 9.54 -15.02
CA ARG A 207 8.19 9.31 -16.46
C ARG A 207 8.40 10.57 -17.30
N ALA A 208 8.04 11.73 -16.77
CA ALA A 208 8.27 13.01 -17.44
C ALA A 208 9.76 13.43 -17.41
N ASP A 209 10.54 12.87 -16.50
CA ASP A 209 11.98 13.15 -16.38
C ASP A 209 12.77 12.36 -17.44
N LYS A 210 13.17 13.07 -18.49
CA LYS A 210 13.98 12.49 -19.58
C LYS A 210 15.45 12.27 -19.19
N GLY A 211 15.90 12.81 -18.06
CA GLY A 211 17.28 12.68 -17.56
C GLY A 211 17.55 11.33 -16.88
N LEU A 212 16.48 10.62 -16.45
CA LEU A 212 16.60 9.32 -15.78
C LEU A 212 16.34 8.15 -16.75
N ALA A 213 17.21 7.14 -16.73
CA ALA A 213 16.98 5.90 -17.44
C ALA A 213 15.74 5.15 -16.89
N GLU A 214 15.04 4.39 -17.74
CA GLU A 214 13.82 3.68 -17.33
C GLU A 214 14.07 2.71 -16.17
N GLY A 215 15.16 1.96 -16.21
CA GLY A 215 15.52 1.04 -15.12
C GLY A 215 15.74 1.76 -13.78
N GLU A 216 16.37 2.94 -13.82
CA GLU A 216 16.59 3.74 -12.63
C GLU A 216 15.28 4.30 -12.06
N ARG A 217 14.38 4.81 -12.92
CA ARG A 217 13.05 5.25 -12.51
C ARG A 217 12.27 4.14 -11.81
N LYS A 218 12.27 2.93 -12.40
CA LYS A 218 11.62 1.75 -11.82
C LYS A 218 12.22 1.38 -10.46
N ARG A 219 13.56 1.43 -10.37
CA ARG A 219 14.28 1.17 -9.11
C ARG A 219 13.91 2.17 -8.03
N ILE A 220 13.91 3.46 -8.32
CA ILE A 220 13.55 4.51 -7.37
C ILE A 220 12.13 4.30 -6.84
N VAL A 221 11.16 4.03 -7.70
CA VAL A 221 9.76 3.84 -7.28
C VAL A 221 9.61 2.60 -6.38
N LYS A 222 10.22 1.47 -6.74
CA LYS A 222 10.18 0.24 -5.93
C LYS A 222 10.80 0.47 -4.54
N ARG A 223 12.01 1.05 -4.52
CA ARG A 223 12.71 1.33 -3.26
C ARG A 223 11.94 2.32 -2.39
N TRP A 224 11.36 3.37 -3.00
CA TRP A 224 10.53 4.32 -2.28
C TRP A 224 9.32 3.66 -1.64
N PHE A 225 8.62 2.83 -2.40
CA PHE A 225 7.47 2.09 -1.89
C PHE A 225 7.84 1.18 -0.71
N VAL A 226 8.86 0.34 -0.87
CA VAL A 226 9.29 -0.60 0.18
C VAL A 226 9.86 0.14 1.40
N MET A 227 10.65 1.20 1.19
CA MET A 227 11.12 2.08 2.27
C MET A 227 9.95 2.68 3.04
N SER A 228 8.92 3.17 2.34
CA SER A 228 7.73 3.73 2.99
C SER A 228 6.96 2.70 3.82
N MET A 229 6.93 1.43 3.38
CA MET A 229 6.34 0.34 4.17
C MET A 229 7.15 0.04 5.43
N LEU A 230 8.49 0.01 5.31
CA LEU A 230 9.40 -0.30 6.43
C LEU A 230 9.49 0.80 7.48
N THR A 231 9.36 2.06 7.07
CA THR A 231 9.52 3.21 7.98
C THR A 231 8.20 3.80 8.46
N GLY A 232 7.08 3.35 7.88
CA GLY A 232 5.76 3.97 8.12
C GLY A 232 5.71 5.43 7.67
N ARG A 233 6.55 5.84 6.70
CA ARG A 233 6.73 7.24 6.27
C ARG A 233 5.43 7.95 5.90
N HIS A 234 4.49 7.24 5.31
CA HIS A 234 3.22 7.78 4.89
C HIS A 234 2.05 7.44 5.84
N SER A 235 2.36 7.20 7.12
CA SER A 235 1.38 7.10 8.21
C SER A 235 1.16 8.44 8.91
N GLY A 236 0.11 8.55 9.72
CA GLY A 236 -0.18 9.78 10.46
C GLY A 236 -0.44 11.00 9.57
N SER A 237 0.35 12.06 9.72
CA SER A 237 0.21 13.31 8.95
C SER A 237 0.77 13.22 7.53
N PHE A 238 0.42 12.19 6.79
CA PHE A 238 1.00 11.84 5.49
C PHE A 238 0.94 12.95 4.44
N GLU A 239 -0.13 13.77 4.39
CA GLU A 239 -0.24 14.86 3.41
C GLU A 239 0.90 15.90 3.58
N SER A 240 1.31 16.19 4.81
CA SER A 240 2.43 17.08 5.07
C SER A 240 3.77 16.46 4.68
N THR A 241 3.93 15.14 4.91
CA THR A 241 5.10 14.39 4.46
C THR A 241 5.17 14.37 2.93
N TRP A 242 4.05 14.14 2.23
CA TRP A 242 3.98 14.19 0.78
C TRP A 242 4.36 15.56 0.21
N GLU A 243 3.87 16.63 0.82
CA GLU A 243 4.22 18.01 0.44
C GLU A 243 5.73 18.25 0.57
N GLN A 244 6.32 17.78 1.68
CA GLN A 244 7.75 17.85 1.89
C GLN A 244 8.53 17.02 0.88
N ASP A 245 8.13 15.75 0.67
CA ASP A 245 8.81 14.81 -0.20
C ASP A 245 8.82 15.30 -1.64
N ILE A 246 7.65 15.72 -2.16
CA ILE A 246 7.55 16.17 -3.55
C ILE A 246 8.36 17.45 -3.79
N ARG A 247 8.40 18.34 -2.81
CA ARG A 247 9.24 19.55 -2.87
C ARG A 247 10.72 19.19 -2.89
N ARG A 248 11.17 18.32 -1.96
CA ARG A 248 12.57 17.89 -1.88
C ARG A 248 13.00 17.12 -3.13
N ILE A 249 12.13 16.29 -3.69
CA ILE A 249 12.37 15.63 -4.99
C ILE A 249 12.61 16.67 -6.09
N GLY A 250 11.83 17.74 -6.11
CA GLY A 250 12.00 18.82 -7.07
C GLY A 250 13.31 19.61 -6.89
N GLU A 251 13.79 19.75 -5.65
CA GLU A 251 15.01 20.50 -5.32
C GLU A 251 16.31 19.72 -5.61
N VAL A 252 16.36 18.45 -5.24
CA VAL A 252 17.63 17.67 -5.25
C VAL A 252 17.56 16.43 -6.16
N GLY A 253 16.43 16.15 -6.76
CA GLY A 253 16.16 14.94 -7.56
C GLY A 253 15.76 13.72 -6.71
N ALA A 254 14.96 12.84 -7.30
CA ALA A 254 14.38 11.70 -6.58
C ALA A 254 15.43 10.70 -6.08
N ALA A 255 16.45 10.39 -6.88
CA ALA A 255 17.51 9.46 -6.49
C ALA A 255 18.32 9.96 -5.29
N ASN A 256 18.73 11.24 -5.33
CA ASN A 256 19.51 11.84 -4.26
C ASN A 256 18.69 11.95 -2.96
N TYR A 257 17.43 12.33 -3.07
CA TYR A 257 16.58 12.45 -1.89
C TYR A 257 16.24 11.09 -1.29
N LEU A 258 15.95 10.08 -2.10
CA LEU A 258 15.78 8.71 -1.63
C LEU A 258 17.01 8.24 -0.85
N LYS A 259 18.20 8.45 -1.38
CA LYS A 259 19.45 8.10 -0.69
C LYS A 259 19.57 8.78 0.67
N GLN A 260 19.25 10.09 0.78
CA GLN A 260 19.27 10.81 2.05
C GLN A 260 18.31 10.19 3.09
N ILE A 261 17.10 9.78 2.65
CA ILE A 261 16.13 9.13 3.54
C ILE A 261 16.64 7.75 3.96
N GLU A 262 17.18 6.97 3.03
CA GLU A 262 17.72 5.63 3.33
C GLU A 262 18.88 5.71 4.35
N GLU A 263 19.78 6.65 4.19
CA GLU A 263 20.89 6.87 5.13
C GLU A 263 20.40 7.25 6.54
N SER A 264 19.31 8.00 6.65
CA SER A 264 18.75 8.43 7.94
C SER A 264 17.83 7.40 8.58
N GLU A 265 16.92 6.79 7.81
CA GLU A 265 15.84 5.96 8.35
C GLU A 265 16.14 4.45 8.27
N LEU A 266 16.92 4.01 7.27
CA LEU A 266 17.32 2.61 7.09
C LEU A 266 18.81 2.39 7.46
N SER A 267 19.24 3.00 8.56
CA SER A 267 20.60 2.91 9.09
C SER A 267 20.96 1.47 9.51
N ASP A 268 22.25 1.21 9.77
CA ASP A 268 22.66 -0.11 10.31
C ASP A 268 21.97 -0.45 11.62
N ALA A 269 21.67 0.54 12.46
CA ALA A 269 20.89 0.34 13.70
C ALA A 269 19.44 -0.06 13.40
N PHE A 270 18.82 0.47 12.36
CA PHE A 270 17.49 0.02 11.92
C PHE A 270 17.52 -1.47 11.58
N TRP A 271 18.44 -1.90 10.72
CA TRP A 271 18.53 -3.28 10.26
C TRP A 271 18.90 -4.27 11.37
N ALA A 272 19.84 -3.90 12.25
CA ALA A 272 20.37 -4.81 13.26
C ALA A 272 19.52 -4.88 14.55
N VAL A 273 18.76 -3.81 14.87
CA VAL A 273 18.06 -3.70 16.15
C VAL A 273 16.59 -3.38 15.97
N ALA A 274 16.24 -2.28 15.28
CA ALA A 274 14.86 -1.81 15.22
C ALA A 274 13.95 -2.77 14.44
N LEU A 275 14.38 -3.28 13.29
CA LEU A 275 13.59 -4.20 12.48
C LEU A 275 13.39 -5.57 13.17
N PRO A 276 14.42 -6.25 13.74
CA PRO A 276 14.20 -7.44 14.55
C PRO A 276 13.22 -7.22 15.71
N ALA A 277 13.29 -6.07 16.40
CA ALA A 277 12.34 -5.72 17.45
C ALA A 277 10.92 -5.51 16.92
N ALA A 278 10.77 -4.85 15.77
CA ALA A 278 9.48 -4.64 15.12
C ALA A 278 8.83 -5.93 14.60
N LEU A 279 9.61 -6.99 14.35
CA LEU A 279 9.14 -8.34 14.06
C LEU A 279 8.69 -9.12 15.29
N GLU A 280 8.78 -8.55 16.50
CA GLU A 280 8.18 -9.10 17.72
C GLU A 280 6.70 -8.73 17.79
N THR A 281 5.90 -9.41 16.99
CA THR A 281 4.47 -9.15 16.83
C THR A 281 3.70 -10.43 16.49
N THR A 282 2.43 -10.44 16.85
CA THR A 282 1.46 -11.48 16.46
C THR A 282 0.69 -11.12 15.18
N SER A 283 0.85 -9.89 14.70
CA SER A 283 0.06 -9.35 13.60
C SER A 283 0.61 -9.82 12.25
N THR A 284 -0.12 -10.67 11.58
CA THR A 284 0.19 -11.11 10.20
C THR A 284 0.05 -9.98 9.18
N VAL A 285 -0.70 -8.93 9.51
CA VAL A 285 -0.81 -7.72 8.67
C VAL A 285 0.26 -6.67 8.99
N SER A 286 1.25 -6.99 9.83
CA SER A 286 2.40 -6.10 10.08
C SER A 286 3.14 -5.77 8.78
N PRO A 287 3.47 -4.49 8.50
CA PRO A 287 4.21 -4.12 7.30
C PRO A 287 5.58 -4.81 7.22
N TYR A 288 6.20 -5.09 8.34
CA TYR A 288 7.47 -5.81 8.42
C TYR A 288 7.33 -7.28 8.02
N PHE A 289 6.29 -7.96 8.51
CA PHE A 289 6.02 -9.34 8.11
C PHE A 289 5.59 -9.42 6.64
N GLN A 290 4.76 -8.51 6.17
CA GLN A 290 4.38 -8.45 4.76
C GLN A 290 5.57 -8.13 3.85
N THR A 291 6.51 -7.29 4.30
CA THR A 291 7.76 -7.06 3.55
C THR A 291 8.66 -8.30 3.55
N PHE A 292 8.68 -9.10 4.62
CA PHE A 292 9.36 -10.40 4.62
C PHE A 292 8.75 -11.36 3.60
N LEU A 293 7.43 -11.48 3.56
CA LEU A 293 6.76 -12.30 2.54
C LEU A 293 7.03 -11.77 1.12
N ALA A 294 7.01 -10.45 0.92
CA ALA A 294 7.34 -9.84 -0.37
C ALA A 294 8.79 -10.15 -0.78
N ALA A 295 9.72 -10.14 0.16
CA ALA A 295 11.10 -10.54 -0.09
C ALA A 295 11.20 -12.01 -0.53
N GLN A 296 10.44 -12.91 0.11
CA GLN A 296 10.37 -14.33 -0.29
C GLN A 296 9.76 -14.48 -1.70
N VAL A 297 8.65 -13.78 -1.98
CA VAL A 297 8.01 -13.77 -3.30
C VAL A 297 8.96 -13.28 -4.38
N ALA A 298 9.61 -12.13 -4.19
CA ALA A 298 10.51 -11.54 -5.17
C ALA A 298 11.75 -12.41 -5.46
N ARG A 299 12.18 -13.22 -4.49
CA ARG A 299 13.31 -14.14 -4.61
C ARG A 299 12.91 -15.54 -5.11
N GLY A 300 11.61 -15.79 -5.36
CA GLY A 300 11.10 -17.09 -5.76
C GLY A 300 11.24 -18.17 -4.67
N ALA A 301 11.25 -17.80 -3.40
CA ALA A 301 11.40 -18.72 -2.29
C ALA A 301 10.27 -19.74 -2.26
N ARG A 302 10.62 -20.98 -1.92
CA ARG A 302 9.68 -22.07 -1.71
C ARG A 302 9.09 -22.01 -0.31
N GLY A 303 7.90 -22.57 -0.14
CA GLY A 303 7.31 -22.73 1.18
C GLY A 303 8.17 -23.65 2.09
N PHE A 304 7.96 -23.53 3.39
CA PHE A 304 8.70 -24.31 4.38
C PHE A 304 8.52 -25.81 4.15
N LEU A 305 9.63 -26.50 3.99
CA LEU A 305 9.73 -27.94 3.66
C LEU A 305 9.09 -28.34 2.32
N SER A 306 8.68 -27.39 1.50
CA SER A 306 8.19 -27.61 0.15
C SER A 306 9.35 -27.72 -0.84
N LYS A 307 9.28 -28.67 -1.77
CA LYS A 307 10.29 -28.86 -2.81
C LYS A 307 10.08 -27.95 -4.00
N ALA A 308 8.83 -27.66 -4.35
CA ALA A 308 8.49 -27.00 -5.61
C ALA A 308 7.54 -25.81 -5.45
N ILE A 309 6.59 -25.86 -4.51
CA ILE A 309 5.57 -24.82 -4.38
C ILE A 309 6.16 -23.57 -3.73
N THR A 310 6.05 -22.46 -4.43
CA THR A 310 6.61 -21.18 -3.99
C THR A 310 5.71 -20.45 -2.99
N VAL A 311 6.31 -19.58 -2.17
CA VAL A 311 5.58 -18.64 -1.30
C VAL A 311 4.62 -17.78 -2.12
N ALA A 312 4.98 -17.39 -3.34
CA ALA A 312 4.09 -16.65 -4.26
C ALA A 312 2.80 -17.42 -4.56
N ALA A 313 2.92 -18.70 -4.96
CA ALA A 313 1.76 -19.55 -5.25
C ALA A 313 0.88 -19.75 -4.00
N MET A 314 1.51 -19.98 -2.83
CA MET A 314 0.79 -20.14 -1.57
C MET A 314 0.06 -18.85 -1.15
N THR A 315 0.67 -17.68 -1.34
CA THR A 315 0.06 -16.38 -1.01
C THR A 315 -1.17 -16.10 -1.88
N GLN A 316 -1.14 -16.46 -3.16
CA GLN A 316 -2.27 -16.29 -4.08
C GLN A 316 -3.42 -17.29 -3.84
N GLN A 317 -3.10 -18.49 -3.35
CA GLN A 317 -4.08 -19.57 -3.14
C GLN A 317 -4.53 -19.69 -1.68
N SER A 318 -4.24 -18.71 -0.82
CA SER A 318 -4.53 -18.76 0.62
C SER A 318 -3.89 -19.99 1.30
N GLY A 319 -2.61 -20.19 1.05
CA GLY A 319 -1.82 -21.28 1.68
C GLY A 319 -1.83 -21.22 3.22
N ASP A 320 -1.57 -22.34 3.85
CA ASP A 320 -1.61 -22.46 5.31
C ASP A 320 -0.43 -21.73 5.98
N ILE A 321 -0.75 -20.96 7.00
CA ILE A 321 0.25 -20.46 7.95
C ILE A 321 0.54 -21.57 8.95
N HIS A 322 1.75 -22.08 8.87
CA HIS A 322 2.26 -23.11 9.76
C HIS A 322 3.03 -22.52 10.94
N HIS A 323 2.85 -23.07 12.13
CA HIS A 323 3.69 -22.77 13.29
C HIS A 323 4.90 -23.70 13.28
N ILE A 324 6.11 -23.17 13.06
CA ILE A 324 7.36 -23.96 13.03
C ILE A 324 7.54 -24.74 14.32
N VAL A 325 7.32 -24.09 15.47
CA VAL A 325 7.12 -24.80 16.75
C VAL A 325 5.61 -24.89 16.99
N PRO A 326 5.02 -26.09 16.92
CA PRO A 326 3.58 -26.27 16.89
C PRO A 326 2.86 -25.68 18.10
N LYS A 327 1.73 -25.05 17.83
CA LYS A 327 0.90 -24.34 18.82
C LYS A 327 0.53 -25.22 20.02
N ASP A 328 0.04 -26.44 19.78
CA ASP A 328 -0.43 -27.29 20.86
C ASP A 328 0.74 -27.88 21.66
N TYR A 329 1.90 -28.10 21.01
CA TYR A 329 3.13 -28.44 21.72
C TYR A 329 3.49 -27.31 22.70
N LEU A 330 3.50 -26.05 22.26
CA LEU A 330 3.83 -24.90 23.11
C LEU A 330 2.84 -24.72 24.26
N LYS A 331 1.53 -24.83 24.00
CA LYS A 331 0.50 -24.74 25.06
C LYS A 331 0.70 -25.75 26.17
N ASN A 332 1.08 -27.00 25.82
CA ASN A 332 1.28 -28.05 26.78
C ASN A 332 2.64 -27.96 27.52
N HIS A 333 3.51 -27.01 27.10
CA HIS A 333 4.87 -26.85 27.66
C HIS A 333 5.14 -25.44 28.16
N GLY A 334 4.12 -24.73 28.69
CA GLY A 334 4.30 -23.46 29.42
C GLY A 334 4.02 -22.18 28.64
N TYR A 335 3.44 -22.28 27.43
CA TYR A 335 3.04 -21.14 26.59
C TYR A 335 1.54 -21.18 26.28
N PRO A 336 0.64 -21.00 27.24
CA PRO A 336 -0.81 -21.12 27.03
C PRO A 336 -1.40 -19.93 26.26
N ASP A 337 -0.79 -18.77 26.34
CA ASP A 337 -1.34 -17.54 25.81
C ASP A 337 -1.14 -17.39 24.30
N ARG A 338 -2.18 -16.86 23.61
CA ARG A 338 -2.15 -16.64 22.16
C ARG A 338 -1.00 -15.73 21.74
N GLY A 339 -0.64 -14.75 22.56
CA GLY A 339 0.46 -13.84 22.31
C GLY A 339 1.83 -14.53 22.25
N ASP A 340 2.00 -15.62 22.98
CA ASP A 340 3.27 -16.35 23.03
C ASP A 340 3.50 -17.21 21.78
N TYR A 341 2.52 -18.03 21.39
CA TYR A 341 2.72 -18.97 20.26
C TYR A 341 2.38 -18.36 18.90
N ASN A 342 1.50 -17.36 18.82
CA ASN A 342 1.16 -16.65 17.59
C ASN A 342 2.13 -15.50 17.29
N GLN A 343 3.41 -15.78 17.17
CA GLN A 343 4.44 -14.82 16.80
C GLN A 343 4.76 -14.94 15.31
N VAL A 344 4.92 -13.83 14.58
CA VAL A 344 5.27 -13.89 13.15
C VAL A 344 6.60 -14.61 12.93
N ALA A 345 7.50 -14.54 13.90
CA ALA A 345 8.74 -15.31 13.89
C ALA A 345 8.55 -16.82 14.16
N ASN A 346 7.34 -17.29 14.46
CA ASN A 346 6.98 -18.69 14.51
C ASN A 346 6.20 -19.15 13.26
N TYR A 347 5.91 -18.24 12.32
CA TYR A 347 5.11 -18.54 11.13
C TYR A 347 5.97 -18.82 9.90
N ALA A 348 5.56 -19.81 9.12
CA ALA A 348 6.03 -20.05 7.77
C ALA A 348 4.84 -20.46 6.89
N LEU A 349 4.89 -20.12 5.61
CA LEU A 349 3.94 -20.66 4.63
C LEU A 349 4.40 -22.07 4.24
N THR A 350 3.49 -23.02 4.22
CA THR A 350 3.75 -24.40 3.81
C THR A 350 2.55 -25.01 3.10
N GLU A 351 2.76 -26.12 2.43
CA GLU A 351 1.67 -26.89 1.81
C GLU A 351 0.78 -27.51 2.88
N THR A 352 -0.53 -27.54 2.64
CA THR A 352 -1.51 -28.15 3.55
C THR A 352 -1.16 -29.61 3.88
N ALA A 353 -0.69 -30.39 2.91
CA ALA A 353 -0.27 -31.77 3.13
C ALA A 353 0.93 -31.89 4.11
N ILE A 354 1.90 -30.99 3.98
CA ILE A 354 3.06 -30.92 4.88
C ILE A 354 2.59 -30.49 6.28
N ASN A 355 1.76 -29.46 6.37
CA ASN A 355 1.20 -28.97 7.64
C ASN A 355 0.44 -30.07 8.41
N ILE A 356 -0.40 -30.83 7.71
CA ILE A 356 -1.12 -31.98 8.28
C ILE A 356 -0.14 -33.07 8.76
N SER A 357 0.89 -33.37 7.98
CA SER A 357 1.89 -34.41 8.31
C SER A 357 2.75 -34.02 9.51
N ILE A 358 3.07 -32.73 9.67
CA ILE A 358 3.75 -32.22 10.87
C ILE A 358 2.81 -32.30 12.07
N SER A 359 1.55 -31.84 11.92
CA SER A 359 0.57 -31.84 13.02
C SER A 359 1.14 -31.17 14.29
N ASN A 360 1.16 -31.87 15.41
CA ASN A 360 1.67 -31.38 16.71
C ASN A 360 3.07 -31.90 17.06
N LYS A 361 3.78 -32.52 16.11
CA LYS A 361 5.13 -33.04 16.34
C LYS A 361 6.10 -31.90 16.65
N PRO A 362 6.87 -31.96 17.75
CA PRO A 362 7.90 -30.96 18.03
C PRO A 362 8.96 -30.93 16.91
N PRO A 363 9.72 -29.82 16.76
CA PRO A 363 10.74 -29.70 15.73
C PRO A 363 11.71 -30.87 15.64
N ALA A 364 12.18 -31.36 16.76
CA ALA A 364 13.06 -32.56 16.80
C ALA A 364 12.45 -33.77 16.09
N GLN A 365 11.15 -33.99 16.23
CA GLN A 365 10.49 -35.16 15.66
C GLN A 365 10.25 -35.02 14.16
N TYR A 366 9.61 -33.88 13.70
CA TYR A 366 9.34 -33.76 12.28
C TYR A 366 10.61 -33.51 11.44
N MET A 367 11.64 -32.87 12.00
CA MET A 367 12.94 -32.76 11.34
C MET A 367 13.68 -34.09 11.28
N SER A 368 13.52 -34.96 12.29
CA SER A 368 14.02 -36.34 12.23
C SER A 368 13.37 -37.13 11.09
N ASP A 369 12.06 -36.95 10.87
CA ASP A 369 11.36 -37.56 9.73
C ASP A 369 11.95 -37.08 8.38
N VAL A 370 12.23 -35.75 8.22
CA VAL A 370 12.89 -35.20 7.04
C VAL A 370 14.33 -35.75 6.86
N LEU A 371 15.14 -35.78 7.92
CA LEU A 371 16.50 -36.30 7.85
C LEU A 371 16.54 -37.80 7.50
N ASN A 372 15.62 -38.59 8.06
CA ASN A 372 15.48 -39.99 7.69
C ASN A 372 15.04 -40.15 6.22
N GLN A 373 14.17 -39.29 5.71
CA GLN A 373 13.78 -39.25 4.30
C GLN A 373 15.00 -38.98 3.40
N ILE A 374 15.86 -38.02 3.76
CA ILE A 374 17.09 -37.70 3.03
C ILE A 374 18.02 -38.91 3.01
N ASN A 375 18.22 -39.59 4.15
CA ASN A 375 19.13 -40.74 4.27
C ASN A 375 18.63 -41.98 3.53
N THR A 376 17.31 -42.19 3.44
CA THR A 376 16.73 -43.43 2.90
C THR A 376 16.13 -43.30 1.52
N GLY A 377 15.87 -42.05 1.07
CA GLY A 377 15.12 -41.74 -0.16
C GLY A 377 13.61 -42.03 -0.05
N ARG A 378 13.12 -42.47 1.13
CA ARG A 378 11.69 -42.79 1.33
C ARG A 378 10.93 -41.59 1.83
N LEU A 379 10.02 -41.10 1.02
CA LEU A 379 9.20 -39.92 1.32
C LEU A 379 8.29 -40.16 2.55
N SER A 380 8.29 -39.22 3.48
CA SER A 380 7.46 -39.21 4.69
C SER A 380 6.88 -37.84 5.00
N LEU A 381 7.63 -36.76 4.72
CA LEU A 381 7.24 -35.39 5.01
C LEU A 381 7.77 -34.44 3.94
N GLY A 382 6.87 -33.96 3.07
CA GLY A 382 7.28 -33.22 1.87
C GLY A 382 8.11 -34.10 0.91
N GLU A 383 8.83 -33.44 0.00
CA GLU A 383 9.55 -34.14 -1.08
C GLU A 383 11.07 -33.82 -1.12
N ILE A 384 11.60 -33.12 -0.13
CA ILE A 384 13.02 -32.79 -0.05
C ILE A 384 13.81 -34.05 0.37
N VAL A 385 14.67 -34.54 -0.54
CA VAL A 385 15.49 -35.77 -0.34
C VAL A 385 16.98 -35.50 -0.39
N ASP A 386 17.39 -34.25 -0.35
CA ASP A 386 18.78 -33.81 -0.40
C ASP A 386 19.08 -32.83 0.73
N ALA A 387 20.25 -32.91 1.33
CA ALA A 387 20.65 -32.12 2.49
C ALA A 387 20.92 -30.64 2.11
N ASP A 388 21.52 -30.41 0.95
CA ASP A 388 21.79 -29.04 0.46
C ASP A 388 20.47 -28.35 0.09
N ASP A 389 19.52 -29.10 -0.48
CA ASP A 389 18.17 -28.62 -0.78
C ASP A 389 17.40 -28.27 0.50
N LEU A 390 17.52 -29.08 1.56
CA LEU A 390 16.96 -28.76 2.88
C LEU A 390 17.59 -27.48 3.45
N ALA A 391 18.92 -27.36 3.40
CA ALA A 391 19.61 -26.17 3.90
C ALA A 391 19.19 -24.90 3.13
N ALA A 392 19.04 -24.99 1.82
CA ALA A 392 18.53 -23.90 0.99
C ALA A 392 17.08 -23.53 1.38
N ASN A 393 16.20 -24.52 1.56
CA ASN A 393 14.81 -24.28 1.96
C ASN A 393 14.69 -23.62 3.35
N LEU A 394 15.50 -24.05 4.33
CA LEU A 394 15.56 -23.41 5.64
C LEU A 394 16.01 -21.94 5.52
N ALA A 395 17.02 -21.65 4.69
CA ALA A 395 17.50 -20.28 4.45
C ALA A 395 16.47 -19.42 3.75
N GLU A 396 15.75 -19.95 2.73
CA GLU A 396 14.65 -19.29 2.02
C GLU A 396 13.53 -18.86 2.98
N ASN A 397 13.31 -19.63 4.06
CA ASN A 397 12.30 -19.40 5.07
C ASN A 397 12.81 -18.68 6.33
N ALA A 398 14.07 -18.23 6.31
CA ALA A 398 14.74 -17.62 7.46
C ALA A 398 14.64 -18.49 8.73
N VAL A 399 14.77 -19.81 8.58
CA VAL A 399 14.72 -20.78 9.68
C VAL A 399 16.14 -21.15 10.08
N PRO A 400 16.50 -21.06 11.39
CA PRO A 400 17.81 -21.47 11.87
C PRO A 400 18.10 -22.93 11.55
N THR A 401 19.35 -23.25 11.19
CA THR A 401 19.77 -24.62 10.84
C THR A 401 19.65 -25.60 11.98
N ASN A 402 19.71 -25.13 13.22
CA ASN A 402 19.52 -25.92 14.44
C ASN A 402 18.04 -26.08 14.86
N VAL A 403 17.10 -25.84 13.95
CA VAL A 403 15.65 -25.92 14.24
C VAL A 403 15.25 -27.28 14.85
N ALA A 404 15.93 -28.36 14.51
CA ALA A 404 15.72 -29.69 15.10
C ALA A 404 15.98 -29.75 16.61
N GLU A 405 16.79 -28.86 17.14
CA GLU A 405 17.16 -28.79 18.56
C GLU A 405 16.20 -27.90 19.38
N VAL A 406 15.25 -27.19 18.69
CA VAL A 406 14.35 -26.27 19.35
C VAL A 406 13.33 -27.01 20.21
N THR A 407 13.31 -26.64 21.49
CA THR A 407 12.36 -27.11 22.50
C THR A 407 11.51 -25.96 23.02
N ALA A 408 10.50 -26.24 23.82
CA ALA A 408 9.75 -25.20 24.52
C ALA A 408 10.67 -24.35 25.42
N GLY A 409 11.70 -24.91 26.03
CA GLY A 409 12.66 -24.18 26.87
C GLY A 409 13.51 -23.15 26.08
N SER A 410 13.86 -23.47 24.83
CA SER A 410 14.65 -22.59 23.94
C SER A 410 13.78 -21.80 22.90
N TYR A 411 12.46 -21.83 23.06
CA TYR A 411 11.55 -21.22 22.09
C TYR A 411 11.75 -19.71 21.94
N ARG A 412 12.00 -19.00 23.02
CA ARG A 412 12.21 -17.52 22.98
C ARG A 412 13.51 -17.16 22.28
N GLU A 413 14.56 -17.92 22.49
CA GLU A 413 15.84 -17.79 21.78
C GLU A 413 15.67 -18.06 20.29
N PHE A 414 14.93 -19.12 19.92
CA PHE A 414 14.57 -19.38 18.53
C PHE A 414 13.84 -18.22 17.87
N LEU A 415 12.84 -17.63 18.53
CA LEU A 415 12.13 -16.45 17.99
C LEU A 415 13.08 -15.28 17.79
N ALA A 416 13.97 -15.01 18.75
CA ALA A 416 14.92 -13.91 18.68
C ALA A 416 15.94 -14.10 17.54
N GLU A 417 16.44 -15.31 17.35
CA GLU A 417 17.35 -15.67 16.25
C GLU A 417 16.64 -15.56 14.91
N ARG A 418 15.44 -16.11 14.79
CA ARG A 418 14.69 -16.06 13.54
C ARG A 418 14.32 -14.63 13.13
N ARG A 419 13.95 -13.73 14.07
CA ARG A 419 13.72 -12.31 13.77
C ARG A 419 14.95 -11.64 13.13
N LYS A 420 16.15 -11.98 13.57
CA LYS A 420 17.40 -11.51 12.97
C LYS A 420 17.58 -12.01 11.55
N LEU A 421 17.31 -13.30 11.32
CA LEU A 421 17.38 -13.90 9.98
C LEU A 421 16.34 -13.29 9.04
N MET A 422 15.10 -13.07 9.49
CA MET A 422 14.07 -12.39 8.72
C MET A 422 14.48 -10.96 8.37
N ALA A 423 15.04 -10.22 9.32
CA ALA A 423 15.55 -8.86 9.09
C ALA A 423 16.72 -8.85 8.07
N ALA A 424 17.61 -9.84 8.11
CA ALA A 424 18.66 -9.99 7.12
C ALA A 424 18.09 -10.26 5.71
N VAL A 425 17.10 -11.16 5.60
CA VAL A 425 16.41 -11.43 4.32
C VAL A 425 15.76 -10.15 3.77
N ILE A 426 15.11 -9.34 4.61
CA ILE A 426 14.50 -8.06 4.20
C ILE A 426 15.57 -7.07 3.77
N ARG A 427 16.69 -6.96 4.50
CA ARG A 427 17.81 -6.08 4.14
C ARG A 427 18.39 -6.44 2.78
N ASP A 428 18.73 -7.70 2.57
CA ASP A 428 19.31 -8.20 1.33
C ASP A 428 18.36 -7.99 0.14
N TYR A 429 17.08 -8.25 0.34
CA TYR A 429 16.03 -7.97 -0.64
C TYR A 429 15.98 -6.49 -0.98
N TYR A 430 15.93 -5.61 0.02
CA TYR A 430 15.87 -4.15 -0.19
C TYR A 430 17.09 -3.64 -0.98
N GLN A 431 18.26 -4.17 -0.72
CA GLN A 431 19.49 -3.79 -1.43
C GLN A 431 19.47 -4.21 -2.92
N GLN A 432 18.72 -5.25 -3.26
CA GLN A 432 18.59 -5.77 -4.63
C GLN A 432 17.49 -5.07 -5.46
N LEU A 433 16.61 -4.30 -4.83
CA LEU A 433 15.59 -3.52 -5.53
C LEU A 433 16.23 -2.41 -6.39
#